data_ea0fa18784e0fbf2ce0d0e720d21f96f
#
_entry.id   ea0fa18784e0fbf2ce0d0e720d21f96f
#
_cell.length_a   1.000
_cell.length_b   1.000
_cell.length_c   1.000
_cell.angle_alpha   90.00
_cell.angle_beta   90.00
_cell.angle_gamma   90.00
#
_symmetry.space_group_name_H-M   'P 1'
#
loop_
_entity.id
_entity.type
_entity.pdbx_description
1 polymer ?
#
loop_
_entity_poly.entity_id
_entity_poly.type
_entity_poly.pdbx_seq_one_letter_code
_entity_poly.pdbx_strand_id
1 'polypeptide(L)'
;MRFLAKKRYFYLLILTFFLAENAVAQEGEISISKDPKIDKLLEFQKEINQETDNDNRLKIQIFNGNLRNAEKVKSQFESKYVDIPTTIKFETPNYKVWVGNFRTSLEAERYLIEVKETFPNAFIFTPPKKKK
;
A
#
# COMPACT_ATOMS: atom_id res chain seq x y z
N MET A 1 48.19 46.21 35.92
CA MET A 1 47.29 45.06 35.91
C MET A 1 46.19 45.09 34.83
N ARG A 2 45.87 46.23 34.28
CA ARG A 2 44.80 46.33 33.23
C ARG A 2 45.19 45.76 31.82
N PHE A 3 46.49 45.70 31.53
CA PHE A 3 47.01 45.21 30.26
C PHE A 3 46.94 43.65 30.10
N LEU A 4 47.12 42.94 31.21
CA LEU A 4 47.11 41.49 31.24
C LEU A 4 45.67 40.96 31.04
N ALA A 5 44.67 41.67 31.55
CA ALA A 5 43.27 41.29 31.36
C ALA A 5 42.86 41.43 29.88
N LYS A 6 43.25 42.48 29.18
CA LYS A 6 42.94 42.68 27.75
C LYS A 6 43.55 41.59 26.84
N LYS A 7 44.80 41.15 27.15
CA LYS A 7 45.41 40.02 26.40
C LYS A 7 44.65 38.70 26.59
N ARG A 8 44.13 38.47 27.80
CA ARG A 8 43.39 37.24 28.13
C ARG A 8 42.08 37.15 27.38
N TYR A 9 41.35 38.25 27.20
CA TYR A 9 40.14 38.32 26.37
C TYR A 9 40.45 38.20 24.90
N PHE A 10 41.59 38.68 24.45
CA PHE A 10 42.01 38.55 23.06
C PHE A 10 42.30 37.10 22.67
N TYR A 11 42.96 36.33 23.53
CA TYR A 11 43.17 34.89 23.32
C TYR A 11 41.86 34.07 23.41
N LEU A 12 40.93 34.45 24.27
CA LEU A 12 39.61 33.86 24.36
C LEU A 12 38.81 34.10 23.07
N LEU A 13 38.89 35.27 22.49
CA LEU A 13 38.20 35.64 21.26
C LEU A 13 38.77 34.88 20.04
N ILE A 14 40.08 34.69 19.98
CA ILE A 14 40.75 33.89 18.97
C ILE A 14 40.37 32.42 19.13
N LEU A 15 40.28 31.89 20.33
CA LEU A 15 39.91 30.52 20.61
C LEU A 15 38.45 30.21 20.20
N THR A 16 37.53 31.16 20.42
CA THR A 16 36.14 31.00 19.99
C THR A 16 35.98 31.07 18.47
N PHE A 17 36.82 31.87 17.80
CA PHE A 17 36.82 31.94 16.33
C PHE A 17 37.31 30.63 15.68
N PHE A 18 38.28 29.94 16.30
CA PHE A 18 38.81 28.66 15.81
C PHE A 18 37.84 27.48 16.03
N LEU A 19 36.88 27.57 16.94
CA LEU A 19 35.88 26.55 17.21
C LEU A 19 34.66 26.62 16.26
N ALA A 20 34.51 27.73 15.54
CA ALA A 20 33.36 27.93 14.63
C ALA A 20 33.53 27.28 13.25
N GLU A 21 34.70 26.79 12.89
CA GLU A 21 35.00 26.27 11.55
C GLU A 21 34.67 24.79 11.36
N ASN A 22 34.20 24.06 12.40
CA ASN A 22 33.97 22.63 12.30
C ASN A 22 32.50 22.23 12.11
N ALA A 23 31.61 23.16 11.75
CA ALA A 23 30.22 22.88 11.43
C ALA A 23 29.98 22.82 9.91
N VAL A 24 30.90 22.25 9.14
CA VAL A 24 30.58 21.77 7.79
C VAL A 24 29.90 20.43 7.97
N ALA A 25 28.58 20.45 8.01
CA ALA A 25 27.78 19.28 7.89
C ALA A 25 28.22 18.54 6.60
N GLN A 26 28.73 17.32 6.77
CA GLN A 26 28.89 16.39 5.65
C GLN A 26 27.51 16.10 5.12
N GLU A 27 27.06 16.84 4.11
CA GLU A 27 26.07 16.32 3.18
C GLU A 27 26.72 15.13 2.48
N GLY A 28 26.53 13.97 3.08
CA GLY A 28 26.84 12.70 2.44
C GLY A 28 25.91 12.56 1.24
N GLU A 29 26.34 13.03 0.08
CA GLU A 29 25.73 12.71 -1.19
C GLU A 29 25.90 11.19 -1.36
N ILE A 30 24.87 10.44 -0.97
CA ILE A 30 24.78 9.02 -1.27
C ILE A 30 24.49 8.94 -2.77
N SER A 31 25.54 9.01 -3.57
CA SER A 31 25.50 8.62 -4.97
C SER A 31 25.31 7.11 -5.02
N ILE A 32 24.07 6.67 -4.90
CA ILE A 32 23.71 5.31 -5.23
C ILE A 32 23.84 5.23 -6.75
N SER A 33 24.99 4.76 -7.21
CA SER A 33 25.17 4.30 -8.58
C SER A 33 24.20 3.14 -8.76
N LYS A 34 22.97 3.43 -9.19
CA LYS A 34 21.99 2.43 -9.55
C LYS A 34 22.50 1.73 -10.80
N ASP A 35 22.98 0.50 -10.62
CA ASP A 35 23.23 -0.39 -11.74
C ASP A 35 21.87 -0.56 -12.49
N PRO A 36 21.82 -0.32 -13.81
CA PRO A 36 20.59 -0.48 -14.60
C PRO A 36 19.96 -1.88 -14.47
N LYS A 37 20.73 -2.88 -13.99
CA LYS A 37 20.22 -4.20 -13.63
C LYS A 37 19.33 -4.18 -12.39
N ILE A 38 19.56 -3.25 -11.44
CA ILE A 38 18.77 -3.12 -10.23
C ILE A 38 17.38 -2.56 -10.55
N ASP A 39 17.31 -1.57 -11.43
CA ASP A 39 16.01 -1.01 -11.85
C ASP A 39 15.18 -2.06 -12.58
N LYS A 40 15.80 -2.89 -13.40
CA LYS A 40 15.14 -3.99 -14.10
C LYS A 40 14.67 -5.09 -13.13
N LEU A 41 15.46 -5.41 -12.11
CA LEU A 41 15.06 -6.35 -11.06
C LEU A 41 13.92 -5.83 -10.18
N LEU A 42 13.92 -4.53 -9.87
CA LEU A 42 12.83 -3.88 -9.13
C LEU A 42 11.54 -3.85 -9.94
N GLU A 43 11.63 -3.63 -11.25
CA GLU A 43 10.49 -3.65 -12.16
C GLU A 43 9.92 -5.08 -12.29
N PHE A 44 10.76 -6.10 -12.44
CA PHE A 44 10.37 -7.50 -12.40
C PHE A 44 9.74 -7.90 -11.05
N GLN A 45 10.33 -7.45 -9.95
CA GLN A 45 9.81 -7.71 -8.61
C GLN A 45 8.44 -7.05 -8.40
N LYS A 46 8.26 -5.84 -8.92
CA LYS A 46 6.99 -5.12 -8.87
C LYS A 46 5.91 -5.82 -9.71
N GLU A 47 6.28 -6.31 -10.89
CA GLU A 47 5.38 -7.05 -11.78
C GLU A 47 4.95 -8.39 -11.18
N ILE A 48 5.91 -9.18 -10.65
CA ILE A 48 5.65 -10.44 -9.94
C ILE A 48 4.79 -10.20 -8.70
N ASN A 49 5.08 -9.15 -7.92
CA ASN A 49 4.30 -8.83 -6.71
C ASN A 49 2.90 -8.37 -7.05
N GLN A 50 2.68 -7.63 -8.14
CA GLN A 50 1.34 -7.24 -8.58
C GLN A 50 0.51 -8.45 -9.06
N GLU A 51 1.11 -9.39 -9.79
CA GLU A 51 0.43 -10.61 -10.20
C GLU A 51 0.14 -11.53 -9.01
N THR A 52 1.11 -11.73 -8.12
CA THR A 52 0.97 -12.60 -6.94
C THR A 52 0.06 -12.00 -5.87
N ASP A 53 0.09 -10.67 -5.72
CA ASP A 53 -0.73 -9.94 -4.75
C ASP A 53 -2.23 -9.98 -5.14
N ASN A 54 -2.53 -9.98 -6.42
CA ASN A 54 -3.91 -10.15 -6.91
C ASN A 54 -4.44 -11.58 -6.74
N ASP A 55 -3.58 -12.59 -6.85
CA ASP A 55 -3.96 -13.99 -6.72
C ASP A 55 -4.22 -14.45 -5.28
N ASN A 56 -3.65 -13.76 -4.29
CA ASN A 56 -3.81 -14.07 -2.86
C ASN A 56 -4.77 -13.12 -2.14
N ARG A 57 -5.44 -12.21 -2.85
CA ARG A 57 -6.35 -11.25 -2.23
C ARG A 57 -7.67 -11.88 -1.84
N LEU A 58 -8.15 -11.50 -0.66
CA LEU A 58 -9.46 -11.89 -0.17
C LEU A 58 -10.57 -11.12 -0.91
N LYS A 59 -11.64 -11.80 -1.20
CA LYS A 59 -12.86 -11.24 -1.80
C LYS A 59 -14.07 -11.65 -0.99
N ILE A 60 -15.15 -10.89 -1.14
CA ILE A 60 -16.44 -11.21 -0.55
C ILE A 60 -17.37 -11.66 -1.69
N GLN A 61 -17.94 -12.84 -1.60
CA GLN A 61 -18.99 -13.28 -2.49
C GLN A 61 -20.34 -12.85 -1.92
N ILE A 62 -21.11 -12.08 -2.70
CA ILE A 62 -22.42 -11.55 -2.29
C ILE A 62 -23.60 -12.23 -2.97
N PHE A 63 -23.36 -12.90 -4.09
CA PHE A 63 -24.41 -13.59 -4.86
C PHE A 63 -23.88 -14.81 -5.62
N ASN A 64 -24.76 -15.79 -5.79
CA ASN A 64 -24.54 -16.96 -6.63
C ASN A 64 -25.88 -17.37 -7.28
N GLY A 65 -25.95 -17.43 -8.62
CA GLY A 65 -27.17 -17.77 -9.35
C GLY A 65 -27.11 -17.45 -10.84
N ASN A 66 -28.25 -17.04 -11.42
CA ASN A 66 -28.33 -16.72 -12.84
C ASN A 66 -27.74 -15.33 -13.18
N LEU A 67 -27.38 -15.11 -14.45
CA LEU A 67 -26.75 -13.88 -14.92
C LEU A 67 -27.59 -12.62 -14.65
N ARG A 68 -28.88 -12.65 -14.98
CA ARG A 68 -29.77 -11.50 -14.81
C ARG A 68 -29.80 -10.98 -13.37
N ASN A 69 -29.88 -11.90 -12.42
CA ASN A 69 -29.86 -11.54 -11.00
C ASN A 69 -28.47 -11.09 -10.55
N ALA A 70 -27.40 -11.69 -11.09
CA ALA A 70 -26.03 -11.25 -10.82
C ALA A 70 -25.78 -9.80 -11.25
N GLU A 71 -26.26 -9.41 -12.44
CA GLU A 71 -26.18 -8.04 -12.96
C GLU A 71 -26.97 -7.06 -12.08
N LYS A 72 -28.19 -7.46 -11.67
CA LYS A 72 -29.01 -6.65 -10.75
C LYS A 72 -28.31 -6.42 -9.40
N VAL A 73 -27.78 -7.49 -8.81
CA VAL A 73 -27.07 -7.44 -7.53
C VAL A 73 -25.79 -6.60 -7.66
N LYS A 74 -25.05 -6.74 -8.76
CA LYS A 74 -23.87 -5.91 -9.05
C LYS A 74 -24.24 -4.43 -9.08
N SER A 75 -25.26 -4.04 -9.88
CA SER A 75 -25.70 -2.64 -9.98
C SER A 75 -26.18 -2.09 -8.65
N GLN A 76 -26.90 -2.88 -7.87
CA GLN A 76 -27.36 -2.53 -6.54
C GLN A 76 -26.19 -2.30 -5.57
N PHE A 77 -25.17 -3.15 -5.64
CA PHE A 77 -23.97 -3.01 -4.82
C PHE A 77 -23.17 -1.76 -5.20
N GLU A 78 -22.90 -1.56 -6.49
CA GLU A 78 -22.13 -0.42 -7.01
C GLU A 78 -22.81 0.93 -6.72
N SER A 79 -24.13 0.97 -6.66
CA SER A 79 -24.86 2.20 -6.27
C SER A 79 -24.68 2.58 -4.81
N LYS A 80 -24.43 1.61 -3.93
CA LYS A 80 -24.25 1.83 -2.48
C LYS A 80 -22.77 1.95 -2.08
N TYR A 81 -21.89 1.22 -2.77
CA TYR A 81 -20.45 1.09 -2.45
C TYR A 81 -19.59 1.46 -3.66
N VAL A 82 -19.43 2.75 -3.90
CA VAL A 82 -18.78 3.29 -5.12
C VAL A 82 -17.30 2.91 -5.22
N ASP A 83 -16.60 2.82 -4.08
CA ASP A 83 -15.15 2.61 -4.04
C ASP A 83 -14.71 1.15 -4.01
N ILE A 84 -15.67 0.21 -4.00
CA ILE A 84 -15.37 -1.21 -3.89
C ILE A 84 -15.51 -1.88 -5.26
N PRO A 85 -14.42 -2.45 -5.82
CA PRO A 85 -14.46 -3.11 -7.12
C PRO A 85 -15.38 -4.32 -7.08
N THR A 86 -16.25 -4.44 -8.10
CA THR A 86 -17.22 -5.51 -8.21
C THR A 86 -17.02 -6.26 -9.52
N THR A 87 -17.07 -7.59 -9.48
CA THR A 87 -16.84 -8.44 -10.64
C THR A 87 -17.88 -9.57 -10.68
N ILE A 88 -18.45 -9.83 -11.87
CA ILE A 88 -19.22 -11.04 -12.12
C ILE A 88 -18.28 -12.12 -12.64
N LYS A 89 -18.31 -13.30 -12.01
CA LYS A 89 -17.52 -14.46 -12.41
C LYS A 89 -18.46 -15.61 -12.78
N PHE A 90 -18.25 -16.18 -13.96
CA PHE A 90 -18.94 -17.41 -14.34
C PHE A 90 -18.16 -18.63 -13.82
N GLU A 91 -18.78 -19.43 -13.01
CA GLU A 91 -18.31 -20.75 -12.58
C GLU A 91 -19.46 -21.73 -12.75
N THR A 92 -19.30 -22.58 -13.74
CA THR A 92 -20.34 -23.53 -14.17
C THR A 92 -21.00 -24.24 -12.98
N PRO A 93 -22.35 -24.22 -12.88
CA PRO A 93 -23.31 -23.64 -13.81
C PRO A 93 -23.75 -22.20 -13.50
N ASN A 94 -23.19 -21.55 -12.48
CA ASN A 94 -23.69 -20.31 -11.92
C ASN A 94 -22.80 -19.10 -12.17
N TYR A 95 -23.42 -17.92 -12.11
CA TYR A 95 -22.74 -16.65 -12.03
C TYR A 95 -22.61 -16.20 -10.57
N LYS A 96 -21.42 -15.76 -10.18
CA LYS A 96 -21.10 -15.28 -8.83
C LYS A 96 -20.75 -13.81 -8.90
N VAL A 97 -21.18 -13.04 -7.92
CA VAL A 97 -20.78 -11.64 -7.76
C VAL A 97 -19.76 -11.56 -6.64
N TRP A 98 -18.56 -11.13 -6.98
CA TRP A 98 -17.43 -10.95 -6.08
C TRP A 98 -17.13 -9.47 -5.90
N VAL A 99 -16.94 -9.03 -4.67
CA VAL A 99 -16.67 -7.64 -4.33
C VAL A 99 -15.41 -7.52 -3.50
N GLY A 100 -14.71 -6.40 -3.68
CA GLY A 100 -13.49 -6.08 -2.97
C GLY A 100 -12.24 -6.77 -3.51
N ASN A 101 -11.12 -6.36 -2.94
CA ASN A 101 -9.78 -6.87 -3.24
C ASN A 101 -8.90 -6.64 -2.00
N PHE A 102 -9.23 -7.32 -0.91
CA PHE A 102 -8.69 -7.05 0.42
C PHE A 102 -7.35 -7.75 0.65
N ARG A 103 -6.44 -7.05 1.29
CA ARG A 103 -5.09 -7.56 1.62
C ARG A 103 -5.10 -8.40 2.89
N THR A 104 -5.94 -8.02 3.84
CA THR A 104 -5.96 -8.64 5.16
C THR A 104 -7.35 -9.16 5.51
N SER A 105 -7.41 -10.19 6.35
CA SER A 105 -8.68 -10.70 6.88
C SER A 105 -9.43 -9.64 7.68
N LEU A 106 -8.73 -8.83 8.45
CA LEU A 106 -9.34 -7.78 9.24
C LEU A 106 -10.05 -6.72 8.38
N GLU A 107 -9.44 -6.34 7.28
CA GLU A 107 -10.05 -5.43 6.31
C GLU A 107 -11.30 -6.05 5.70
N ALA A 108 -11.20 -7.28 5.22
CA ALA A 108 -12.32 -8.01 4.63
C ALA A 108 -13.48 -8.22 5.63
N GLU A 109 -13.19 -8.53 6.88
CA GLU A 109 -14.19 -8.72 7.94
C GLU A 109 -14.95 -7.44 8.28
N ARG A 110 -14.27 -6.30 8.31
CA ARG A 110 -14.93 -4.99 8.52
C ARG A 110 -15.97 -4.71 7.44
N TYR A 111 -15.57 -4.87 6.18
CA TYR A 111 -16.48 -4.69 5.05
C TYR A 111 -17.58 -5.75 5.01
N LEU A 112 -17.27 -6.99 5.41
CA LEU A 112 -18.27 -8.05 5.48
C LEU A 112 -19.44 -7.70 6.43
N ILE A 113 -19.15 -7.07 7.56
CA ILE A 113 -20.19 -6.64 8.51
C ILE A 113 -21.18 -5.69 7.84
N GLU A 114 -20.68 -4.66 7.15
CA GLU A 114 -21.52 -3.70 6.42
C GLU A 114 -22.28 -4.35 5.26
N VAL A 115 -21.58 -5.20 4.50
CA VAL A 115 -22.16 -5.89 3.33
C VAL A 115 -23.27 -6.84 3.75
N LYS A 116 -23.16 -7.51 4.90
CA LYS A 116 -24.19 -8.44 5.42
C LYS A 116 -25.49 -7.76 5.79
N GLU A 117 -25.50 -6.49 6.07
CA GLU A 117 -26.76 -5.73 6.30
C GLU A 117 -27.66 -5.76 5.06
N THR A 118 -27.07 -5.75 3.86
CA THR A 118 -27.79 -5.78 2.59
C THR A 118 -27.82 -7.15 1.93
N PHE A 119 -26.71 -7.91 2.12
CA PHE A 119 -26.50 -9.24 1.54
C PHE A 119 -26.15 -10.26 2.65
N PRO A 120 -27.14 -10.80 3.38
CA PRO A 120 -26.93 -11.65 4.55
C PRO A 120 -26.09 -12.91 4.29
N ASN A 121 -26.14 -13.43 3.05
CA ASN A 121 -25.41 -14.63 2.62
C ASN A 121 -23.98 -14.34 2.15
N ALA A 122 -23.48 -13.11 2.34
CA ALA A 122 -22.13 -12.75 1.96
C ALA A 122 -21.09 -13.47 2.83
N PHE A 123 -19.98 -13.90 2.22
CA PHE A 123 -18.87 -14.54 2.90
C PHE A 123 -17.53 -14.20 2.24
N ILE A 124 -16.46 -14.24 3.05
CA ILE A 124 -15.09 -14.01 2.60
C ILE A 124 -14.51 -15.32 2.06
N PHE A 125 -13.75 -15.22 0.99
CA PHE A 125 -12.99 -16.34 0.43
C PHE A 125 -11.73 -15.86 -0.30
N THR A 126 -10.81 -16.78 -0.54
CA THR A 126 -9.65 -16.55 -1.40
C THR A 126 -9.91 -17.20 -2.76
N PRO A 127 -9.93 -16.44 -3.87
CA PRO A 127 -10.11 -17.00 -5.20
C PRO A 127 -9.04 -18.05 -5.53
N PRO A 128 -9.40 -19.12 -6.26
CA PRO A 128 -8.42 -20.08 -6.72
C PRO A 128 -7.45 -19.39 -7.71
N LYS A 129 -6.16 -19.74 -7.59
CA LYS A 129 -5.13 -19.21 -8.49
C LYS A 129 -5.43 -19.61 -9.93
N LYS A 130 -5.30 -18.66 -10.86
CA LYS A 130 -5.37 -18.98 -12.28
C LYS A 130 -4.25 -19.98 -12.61
N LYS A 131 -4.61 -21.18 -13.04
CA LYS A 131 -3.63 -22.08 -13.66
C LYS A 131 -3.14 -21.42 -14.95
N LYS A 132 -1.85 -21.14 -15.01
CA LYS A 132 -1.18 -20.76 -16.26
C LYS A 132 -1.16 -21.93 -17.22
#